data_323de256bfd45170b36ea4930664800f
#
_entry.id   323de256bfd45170b36ea4930664800f
#
_cell.length_a   1.000
_cell.length_b   1.000
_cell.length_c   1.000
_cell.angle_alpha   90.00
_cell.angle_beta   90.00
_cell.angle_gamma   90.00
#
_symmetry.space_group_name_H-M   'P 1'
#
loop_
_entity.id
_entity.type
_entity.pdbx_description
1 polymer ?
#
loop_
_entity_poly.entity_id
_entity_poly.type
_entity_poly.pdbx_seq_one_letter_code
_entity_poly.pdbx_strand_id
1 'polypeptide(L)'
;MGSEEPRPGLPAERLPGAIKCLVDFANANDGINELHKAAILHFAFAYYHPYFDGNGRTARLFHLWYLVQQGYPAALFTSFSRYIAENKDAYYKAYERVERNALISGYTDVTPFLFYFCNEVYNRLQVDAVPPKTDLEVYQTALAEGKITEKKRLLWEYVLSAYGAEEFTTKQLEKDFRNAAYATIRTFVMKFHEMGLLSVRKAGNRVFYRVGGTSDGRPV
;
A
#
# COMPACT_ATOMS: atom_id res chain seq x y z
N MET A 1 -23.26 18.37 -21.57
CA MET A 1 -22.85 18.26 -20.16
C MET A 1 -24.10 17.97 -19.38
N GLY A 2 -24.45 16.70 -19.24
CA GLY A 2 -25.58 16.26 -18.43
C GLY A 2 -25.16 16.25 -16.97
N SER A 3 -25.87 16.97 -16.11
CA SER A 3 -25.81 16.82 -14.67
C SER A 3 -26.37 15.44 -14.33
N GLU A 4 -25.49 14.42 -14.27
CA GLU A 4 -25.89 13.15 -13.67
C GLU A 4 -26.22 13.44 -12.21
N GLU A 5 -27.47 13.23 -11.83
CA GLU A 5 -27.86 13.28 -10.43
C GLU A 5 -27.01 12.26 -9.65
N PRO A 6 -26.50 12.65 -8.48
CA PRO A 6 -25.70 11.74 -7.66
C PRO A 6 -26.55 10.51 -7.34
N ARG A 7 -26.02 9.31 -7.60
CA ARG A 7 -26.69 8.05 -7.30
C ARG A 7 -27.09 8.01 -5.83
N PRO A 8 -28.36 7.72 -5.51
CA PRO A 8 -28.74 7.54 -4.13
C PRO A 8 -28.04 6.30 -3.57
N GLY A 9 -27.36 6.46 -2.44
CA GLY A 9 -26.81 5.34 -1.68
C GLY A 9 -27.89 4.48 -1.04
N LEU A 10 -27.50 3.47 -0.27
CA LEU A 10 -28.44 2.72 0.56
C LEU A 10 -29.10 3.64 1.59
N PRO A 11 -30.39 3.45 1.90
CA PRO A 11 -31.04 4.13 3.01
C PRO A 11 -30.25 3.98 4.31
N ALA A 12 -30.17 5.04 5.12
CA ALA A 12 -29.37 5.09 6.35
C ALA A 12 -29.68 3.93 7.31
N GLU A 13 -30.94 3.52 7.39
CA GLU A 13 -31.41 2.43 8.25
C GLU A 13 -30.86 1.07 7.82
N ARG A 14 -30.52 0.89 6.55
CA ARG A 14 -29.98 -0.36 6.00
C ARG A 14 -28.45 -0.43 6.04
N LEU A 15 -27.78 0.72 6.15
CA LEU A 15 -26.32 0.80 6.12
C LEU A 15 -25.64 -0.05 7.21
N PRO A 16 -26.03 -0.03 8.50
CA PRO A 16 -25.37 -0.83 9.53
C PRO A 16 -25.39 -2.32 9.22
N GLY A 17 -26.55 -2.84 8.78
CA GLY A 17 -26.68 -4.25 8.39
C GLY A 17 -25.84 -4.60 7.16
N ALA A 18 -25.85 -3.75 6.13
CA ALA A 18 -25.09 -3.95 4.91
C ALA A 18 -23.58 -3.94 5.17
N ILE A 19 -23.08 -3.00 5.99
CA ILE A 19 -21.68 -2.95 6.38
C ILE A 19 -21.28 -4.18 7.21
N LYS A 20 -22.15 -4.61 8.14
CA LYS A 20 -21.90 -5.85 8.88
C LYS A 20 -21.75 -7.05 7.95
N CYS A 21 -22.69 -7.24 7.01
CA CYS A 21 -22.61 -8.31 6.01
C CYS A 21 -21.32 -8.23 5.19
N LEU A 22 -20.87 -7.02 4.85
CA LEU A 22 -19.63 -6.81 4.09
C LEU A 22 -18.40 -7.24 4.90
N VAL A 23 -18.36 -6.93 6.18
CA VAL A 23 -17.29 -7.35 7.11
C VAL A 23 -17.32 -8.87 7.31
N ASP A 24 -18.50 -9.45 7.52
CA ASP A 24 -18.68 -10.89 7.66
C ASP A 24 -18.19 -11.62 6.39
N PHE A 25 -18.54 -11.12 5.21
CA PHE A 25 -18.06 -11.63 3.92
C PHE A 25 -16.53 -11.52 3.78
N ALA A 26 -15.95 -10.40 4.17
CA ALA A 26 -14.49 -10.21 4.13
C ALA A 26 -13.74 -11.26 4.96
N ASN A 27 -14.31 -11.66 6.11
CA ASN A 27 -13.71 -12.60 7.05
C ASN A 27 -14.14 -14.06 6.83
N ALA A 28 -15.08 -14.31 5.91
CA ALA A 28 -15.55 -15.67 5.64
C ALA A 28 -14.47 -16.52 4.96
N ASN A 29 -14.32 -17.77 5.42
CA ASN A 29 -13.52 -18.78 4.74
C ASN A 29 -14.42 -19.59 3.80
N ASP A 30 -14.76 -19.02 2.64
CA ASP A 30 -15.74 -19.53 1.69
C ASP A 30 -15.13 -20.07 0.38
N GLY A 31 -13.78 -20.07 0.29
CA GLY A 31 -13.05 -20.54 -0.87
C GLY A 31 -13.09 -19.58 -2.09
N ILE A 32 -13.68 -18.40 -1.95
CA ILE A 32 -13.64 -17.37 -3.00
C ILE A 32 -12.21 -16.83 -3.07
N ASN A 33 -11.68 -16.75 -4.30
CA ASN A 33 -10.35 -16.18 -4.53
C ASN A 33 -10.26 -14.73 -4.00
N GLU A 34 -9.16 -14.40 -3.33
CA GLU A 34 -8.96 -13.15 -2.60
C GLU A 34 -9.01 -11.91 -3.53
N LEU A 35 -8.55 -12.02 -4.77
CA LEU A 35 -8.65 -10.93 -5.76
C LEU A 35 -10.11 -10.64 -6.11
N HIS A 36 -10.91 -11.68 -6.31
CA HIS A 36 -12.35 -11.53 -6.55
C HIS A 36 -13.05 -10.94 -5.32
N LYS A 37 -12.71 -11.45 -4.13
CA LYS A 37 -13.29 -10.94 -2.88
C LYS A 37 -12.95 -9.47 -2.66
N ALA A 38 -11.69 -9.06 -2.91
CA ALA A 38 -11.28 -7.67 -2.87
C ALA A 38 -12.08 -6.77 -3.84
N ALA A 39 -12.32 -7.25 -5.06
CA ALA A 39 -13.12 -6.53 -6.05
C ALA A 39 -14.60 -6.43 -5.64
N ILE A 40 -15.17 -7.49 -5.04
CA ILE A 40 -16.55 -7.47 -4.51
C ILE A 40 -16.67 -6.48 -3.34
N LEU A 41 -15.70 -6.46 -2.42
CA LEU A 41 -15.65 -5.49 -1.32
C LEU A 41 -15.59 -4.05 -1.83
N HIS A 42 -14.77 -3.79 -2.84
CA HIS A 42 -14.69 -2.50 -3.51
C HIS A 42 -16.06 -2.11 -4.12
N PHE A 43 -16.64 -3.02 -4.91
CA PHE A 43 -17.94 -2.79 -5.54
C PHE A 43 -19.00 -2.46 -4.50
N ALA A 44 -19.20 -3.35 -3.53
CA ALA A 44 -20.27 -3.25 -2.55
C ALA A 44 -20.16 -1.97 -1.72
N PHE A 45 -18.96 -1.60 -1.27
CA PHE A 45 -18.77 -0.37 -0.50
C PHE A 45 -19.09 0.88 -1.32
N ALA A 46 -18.61 0.95 -2.55
CA ALA A 46 -18.93 2.08 -3.44
C ALA A 46 -20.41 2.12 -3.82
N TYR A 47 -21.04 0.95 -3.99
CA TYR A 47 -22.46 0.80 -4.31
C TYR A 47 -23.37 1.21 -3.14
N TYR A 48 -23.03 0.84 -1.91
CA TYR A 48 -23.76 1.24 -0.70
C TYR A 48 -23.70 2.74 -0.45
N HIS A 49 -22.65 3.38 -0.90
CA HIS A 49 -22.44 4.84 -0.86
C HIS A 49 -22.69 5.46 0.52
N PRO A 50 -22.02 4.98 1.60
CA PRO A 50 -22.36 5.35 2.98
C PRO A 50 -22.00 6.79 3.36
N TYR A 51 -21.16 7.47 2.60
CA TYR A 51 -20.70 8.82 2.89
C TYR A 51 -21.17 9.83 1.84
N PHE A 52 -21.23 11.10 2.22
CA PHE A 52 -21.50 12.21 1.31
C PHE A 52 -20.40 12.38 0.25
N ASP A 53 -19.13 12.18 0.66
CA ASP A 53 -17.97 12.22 -0.23
C ASP A 53 -16.95 11.17 0.20
N GLY A 54 -16.05 10.83 -0.71
CA GLY A 54 -14.95 9.91 -0.44
C GLY A 54 -15.28 8.44 -0.62
N ASN A 55 -16.49 8.04 -1.01
CA ASN A 55 -16.88 6.63 -1.17
C ASN A 55 -15.93 5.87 -2.11
N GLY A 56 -15.58 6.43 -3.25
CA GLY A 56 -14.65 5.82 -4.20
C GLY A 56 -13.22 5.69 -3.64
N ARG A 57 -12.76 6.67 -2.86
CA ARG A 57 -11.45 6.61 -2.17
C ARG A 57 -11.44 5.51 -1.12
N THR A 58 -12.49 5.44 -0.32
CA THR A 58 -12.66 4.41 0.72
C THR A 58 -12.79 3.02 0.12
N ALA A 59 -13.55 2.84 -0.96
CA ALA A 59 -13.67 1.56 -1.65
C ALA A 59 -12.30 1.06 -2.16
N ARG A 60 -11.47 1.95 -2.73
CA ARG A 60 -10.10 1.61 -3.15
C ARG A 60 -9.20 1.26 -1.97
N LEU A 61 -9.35 1.97 -0.85
CA LEU A 61 -8.61 1.67 0.38
C LEU A 61 -9.02 0.31 0.96
N PHE A 62 -10.30 -0.01 0.96
CA PHE A 62 -10.81 -1.33 1.39
C PHE A 62 -10.24 -2.46 0.54
N HIS A 63 -10.25 -2.30 -0.77
CA HIS A 63 -9.66 -3.23 -1.71
C HIS A 63 -8.18 -3.50 -1.39
N LEU A 64 -7.41 -2.43 -1.27
CA LEU A 64 -5.98 -2.48 -0.97
C LEU A 64 -5.72 -3.14 0.39
N TRP A 65 -6.42 -2.67 1.44
CA TRP A 65 -6.26 -3.18 2.80
C TRP A 65 -6.57 -4.67 2.88
N TYR A 66 -7.66 -5.10 2.24
CA TYR A 66 -8.03 -6.52 2.20
C TYR A 66 -6.93 -7.37 1.56
N LEU A 67 -6.39 -6.97 0.40
CA LEU A 67 -5.33 -7.71 -0.27
C LEU A 67 -4.06 -7.81 0.61
N VAL A 68 -3.69 -6.74 1.29
CA VAL A 68 -2.55 -6.76 2.22
C VAL A 68 -2.79 -7.74 3.37
N GLN A 69 -3.98 -7.77 3.94
CA GLN A 69 -4.37 -8.72 5.00
C GLN A 69 -4.33 -10.18 4.53
N GLN A 70 -4.62 -10.42 3.25
CA GLN A 70 -4.60 -11.75 2.64
C GLN A 70 -3.20 -12.18 2.13
N GLY A 71 -2.14 -11.43 2.49
CA GLY A 71 -0.76 -11.81 2.16
C GLY A 71 -0.28 -11.32 0.80
N TYR A 72 -0.90 -10.28 0.24
CA TYR A 72 -0.46 -9.60 -1.00
C TYR A 72 0.18 -8.24 -0.69
N PRO A 73 1.36 -8.17 -0.05
CA PRO A 73 1.98 -6.90 0.33
C PRO A 73 2.36 -6.04 -0.89
N ALA A 74 2.58 -6.66 -2.06
CA ALA A 74 2.82 -5.96 -3.32
C ALA A 74 1.66 -5.04 -3.72
N ALA A 75 0.45 -5.26 -3.20
CA ALA A 75 -0.69 -4.39 -3.41
C ALA A 75 -0.44 -2.95 -2.94
N LEU A 76 0.37 -2.73 -1.90
CA LEU A 76 0.75 -1.39 -1.42
C LEU A 76 1.49 -0.55 -2.49
N PHE A 77 2.20 -1.21 -3.40
CA PHE A 77 2.99 -0.59 -4.46
C PHE A 77 2.27 -0.60 -5.81
N THR A 78 1.05 -1.16 -5.84
CA THR A 78 0.24 -1.26 -7.04
C THR A 78 -0.76 -0.12 -7.11
N SER A 79 -0.65 0.73 -8.11
CA SER A 79 -1.56 1.86 -8.29
C SER A 79 -2.87 1.42 -8.97
N PHE A 80 -3.73 0.69 -8.27
CA PHE A 80 -5.07 0.30 -8.78
C PHE A 80 -5.88 1.50 -9.26
N SER A 81 -5.74 2.65 -8.58
CA SER A 81 -6.42 3.90 -8.94
C SER A 81 -6.01 4.41 -10.31
N ARG A 82 -4.77 4.17 -10.75
CA ARG A 82 -4.28 4.56 -12.08
C ARG A 82 -5.04 3.80 -13.16
N TYR A 83 -5.12 2.47 -13.06
CA TYR A 83 -5.82 1.64 -14.05
C TYR A 83 -7.31 1.97 -14.14
N ILE A 84 -7.96 2.26 -13.00
CA ILE A 84 -9.35 2.73 -12.96
C ILE A 84 -9.48 4.09 -13.64
N ALA A 85 -8.55 5.02 -13.41
CA ALA A 85 -8.56 6.35 -14.01
C ALA A 85 -8.32 6.32 -15.53
N GLU A 86 -7.44 5.43 -16.01
CA GLU A 86 -7.15 5.24 -17.44
C GLU A 86 -8.37 4.72 -18.22
N ASN A 87 -9.28 3.98 -17.57
CA ASN A 87 -10.47 3.42 -18.19
C ASN A 87 -11.75 3.69 -17.38
N LYS A 88 -11.94 4.96 -17.03
CA LYS A 88 -13.03 5.43 -16.16
C LYS A 88 -14.42 5.10 -16.70
N ASP A 89 -14.59 5.22 -18.00
CA ASP A 89 -15.88 4.92 -18.65
C ASP A 89 -16.26 3.43 -18.53
N ALA A 90 -15.31 2.53 -18.70
CA ALA A 90 -15.55 1.10 -18.54
C ALA A 90 -15.86 0.75 -17.07
N TYR A 91 -15.21 1.44 -16.12
CA TYR A 91 -15.51 1.30 -14.70
C TYR A 91 -16.96 1.65 -14.37
N TYR A 92 -17.46 2.80 -14.81
CA TYR A 92 -18.85 3.18 -14.57
C TYR A 92 -19.86 2.32 -15.33
N LYS A 93 -19.54 1.93 -16.58
CA LYS A 93 -20.38 0.99 -17.34
C LYS A 93 -20.49 -0.37 -16.67
N ALA A 94 -19.47 -0.82 -15.93
CA ALA A 94 -19.55 -2.06 -15.17
C ALA A 94 -20.60 -1.96 -14.04
N TYR A 95 -20.66 -0.83 -13.32
CA TYR A 95 -21.73 -0.58 -12.33
C TYR A 95 -23.11 -0.51 -12.99
N GLU A 96 -23.27 0.23 -14.07
CA GLU A 96 -24.54 0.34 -14.79
C GLU A 96 -25.08 -1.02 -15.26
N ARG A 97 -24.18 -1.91 -15.71
CA ARG A 97 -24.56 -3.28 -16.12
C ARG A 97 -25.07 -4.08 -14.93
N VAL A 98 -24.42 -4.00 -13.77
CA VAL A 98 -24.87 -4.68 -12.55
C VAL A 98 -26.26 -4.16 -12.16
N GLU A 99 -26.46 -2.85 -12.15
CA GLU A 99 -27.74 -2.22 -11.83
C GLU A 99 -28.86 -2.61 -12.79
N ARG A 100 -28.57 -2.54 -14.10
CA ARG A 100 -29.54 -2.95 -15.13
C ARG A 100 -29.94 -4.41 -14.98
N ASN A 101 -28.96 -5.29 -14.74
CA ASN A 101 -29.24 -6.71 -14.55
C ASN A 101 -30.07 -6.93 -13.29
N ALA A 102 -29.79 -6.21 -12.20
CA ALA A 102 -30.55 -6.29 -10.96
C ALA A 102 -32.00 -5.84 -11.12
N LEU A 103 -32.25 -4.77 -11.91
CA LEU A 103 -33.59 -4.30 -12.22
C LEU A 103 -34.43 -5.34 -13.01
N ILE A 104 -33.80 -6.11 -13.88
CA ILE A 104 -34.44 -7.14 -14.69
C ILE A 104 -34.66 -8.44 -13.94
N SER A 105 -33.63 -8.90 -13.21
CA SER A 105 -33.59 -10.22 -12.58
C SER A 105 -34.08 -10.22 -11.13
N GLY A 106 -34.11 -9.06 -10.47
CA GLY A 106 -34.34 -8.93 -9.04
C GLY A 106 -33.14 -9.32 -8.16
N TYR A 107 -31.99 -9.66 -8.77
CA TYR A 107 -30.77 -10.08 -8.08
C TYR A 107 -29.58 -9.20 -8.47
N THR A 108 -28.73 -8.87 -7.50
CA THR A 108 -27.48 -8.15 -7.75
C THR A 108 -26.40 -9.13 -8.20
N ASP A 109 -26.21 -9.24 -9.51
CA ASP A 109 -25.14 -10.02 -10.12
C ASP A 109 -23.91 -9.13 -10.35
N VAL A 110 -22.85 -9.34 -9.55
CA VAL A 110 -21.60 -8.56 -9.61
C VAL A 110 -20.63 -9.01 -10.72
N THR A 111 -20.98 -10.04 -11.48
CA THR A 111 -20.13 -10.61 -12.53
C THR A 111 -19.63 -9.55 -13.53
N PRO A 112 -20.43 -8.60 -14.04
CA PRO A 112 -19.94 -7.56 -14.94
C PRO A 112 -18.82 -6.70 -14.35
N PHE A 113 -18.90 -6.44 -13.06
CA PHE A 113 -17.86 -5.68 -12.34
C PHE A 113 -16.58 -6.52 -12.12
N LEU A 114 -16.72 -7.78 -11.79
CA LEU A 114 -15.58 -8.70 -11.69
C LEU A 114 -14.86 -8.84 -13.04
N PHE A 115 -15.59 -8.99 -14.15
CA PHE A 115 -15.01 -8.98 -15.49
C PHE A 115 -14.20 -7.72 -15.77
N TYR A 116 -14.73 -6.57 -15.42
CA TYR A 116 -14.00 -5.31 -15.53
C TYR A 116 -12.70 -5.35 -14.72
N PHE A 117 -12.77 -5.70 -13.44
CA PHE A 117 -11.58 -5.74 -12.58
C PHE A 117 -10.53 -6.73 -13.07
N CYS A 118 -10.93 -7.93 -13.48
CA CYS A 118 -10.01 -8.93 -14.02
C CYS A 118 -9.31 -8.44 -15.30
N ASN A 119 -10.06 -7.90 -16.25
CA ASN A 119 -9.50 -7.57 -17.57
C ASN A 119 -8.81 -6.21 -17.62
N GLU A 120 -9.38 -5.19 -16.98
CA GLU A 120 -8.92 -3.81 -17.09
C GLU A 120 -8.00 -3.39 -15.94
N VAL A 121 -7.98 -4.16 -14.84
CA VAL A 121 -7.12 -3.87 -13.70
C VAL A 121 -6.12 -4.99 -13.49
N TYR A 122 -6.54 -6.17 -13.06
CA TYR A 122 -5.61 -7.22 -12.64
C TYR A 122 -4.74 -7.77 -13.77
N ASN A 123 -5.31 -8.06 -14.95
CA ASN A 123 -4.54 -8.57 -16.09
C ASN A 123 -3.63 -7.51 -16.72
N ARG A 124 -3.85 -6.24 -16.43
CA ARG A 124 -3.01 -5.13 -16.90
C ARG A 124 -1.94 -4.73 -15.89
N LEU A 125 -1.97 -5.31 -14.69
CA LEU A 125 -0.89 -5.10 -13.74
C LEU A 125 0.42 -5.57 -14.37
N GLN A 126 1.17 -4.63 -14.92
CA GLN A 126 2.55 -4.89 -15.23
C GLN A 126 3.28 -4.96 -13.90
N VAL A 127 3.95 -6.07 -13.68
CA VAL A 127 4.98 -6.14 -12.64
C VAL A 127 6.13 -5.26 -13.16
N ASP A 128 5.94 -3.96 -13.07
CA ASP A 128 7.04 -3.02 -13.19
C ASP A 128 7.97 -3.38 -12.04
N ALA A 129 9.01 -4.17 -12.34
CA ALA A 129 10.03 -4.68 -11.45
C ALA A 129 9.49 -5.09 -10.05
N VAL A 130 9.82 -6.27 -9.59
CA VAL A 130 9.62 -6.67 -8.17
C VAL A 130 9.95 -5.41 -7.35
N PRO A 131 8.99 -4.83 -6.59
CA PRO A 131 9.30 -3.63 -5.83
C PRO A 131 10.55 -3.93 -5.02
N PRO A 132 11.57 -3.07 -5.03
CA PRO A 132 12.75 -3.31 -4.22
C PRO A 132 12.26 -3.63 -2.82
N LYS A 133 12.82 -4.67 -2.21
CA LYS A 133 12.46 -5.06 -0.83
C LYS A 133 12.35 -3.79 -0.01
N THR A 134 11.23 -3.59 0.67
CA THR A 134 11.07 -2.40 1.50
C THR A 134 12.22 -2.35 2.50
N ASP A 135 12.64 -1.17 2.92
CA ASP A 135 13.67 -1.01 3.94
C ASP A 135 13.37 -1.88 5.17
N LEU A 136 12.08 -2.05 5.49
CA LEU A 136 11.62 -2.91 6.57
C LEU A 136 11.89 -4.39 6.30
N GLU A 137 11.60 -4.90 5.10
CA GLU A 137 11.86 -6.30 4.72
C GLU A 137 13.35 -6.61 4.67
N VAL A 138 14.15 -5.69 4.14
CA VAL A 138 15.61 -5.81 4.13
C VAL A 138 16.14 -5.88 5.56
N TYR A 139 15.65 -5.00 6.44
CA TYR A 139 16.04 -4.98 7.85
C TYR A 139 15.61 -6.25 8.58
N GLN A 140 14.35 -6.69 8.43
CA GLN A 140 13.84 -7.91 9.06
C GLN A 140 14.60 -9.16 8.60
N THR A 141 14.88 -9.27 7.29
CA THR A 141 15.67 -10.36 6.74
C THR A 141 17.08 -10.38 7.34
N ALA A 142 17.75 -9.22 7.38
CA ALA A 142 19.10 -9.11 7.94
C ALA A 142 19.15 -9.38 9.45
N LEU A 143 18.07 -9.07 10.16
CA LEU A 143 17.92 -9.38 11.59
C LEU A 143 17.75 -10.90 11.80
N ALA A 144 16.88 -11.55 11.05
CA ALA A 144 16.62 -12.99 11.09
C ALA A 144 17.86 -13.81 10.73
N GLU A 145 18.68 -13.34 9.79
CA GLU A 145 19.94 -13.94 9.39
C GLU A 145 21.11 -13.67 10.37
N GLY A 146 20.86 -12.97 11.48
CA GLY A 146 21.89 -12.62 12.45
C GLY A 146 22.95 -11.63 11.96
N LYS A 147 22.69 -10.96 10.83
CA LYS A 147 23.59 -9.95 10.27
C LYS A 147 23.61 -8.64 11.07
N ILE A 148 22.58 -8.37 11.86
CA ILE A 148 22.42 -7.17 12.68
C ILE A 148 22.60 -7.57 14.15
N THR A 149 23.66 -7.04 14.78
CA THR A 149 23.89 -7.22 16.23
C THR A 149 22.94 -6.34 17.03
N GLU A 150 22.67 -6.71 18.30
CA GLU A 150 21.80 -5.93 19.21
C GLU A 150 22.20 -4.44 19.27
N LYS A 151 23.49 -4.14 19.33
CA LYS A 151 23.99 -2.76 19.34
C LYS A 151 23.69 -2.00 18.05
N LYS A 152 23.71 -2.67 16.90
CA LYS A 152 23.33 -2.08 15.60
C LYS A 152 21.82 -1.92 15.49
N ARG A 153 21.04 -2.81 16.10
CA ARG A 153 19.58 -2.68 16.22
C ARG A 153 19.20 -1.41 16.98
N LEU A 154 19.80 -1.22 18.16
CA LEU A 154 19.56 -0.01 18.97
C LEU A 154 19.97 1.28 18.25
N LEU A 155 21.09 1.26 17.51
CA LEU A 155 21.51 2.39 16.69
C LEU A 155 20.50 2.69 15.57
N TRP A 156 19.94 1.68 14.94
CA TRP A 156 18.94 1.84 13.88
C TRP A 156 17.64 2.43 14.43
N GLU A 157 17.13 1.89 15.54
CA GLU A 157 15.95 2.41 16.22
C GLU A 157 16.13 3.88 16.62
N TYR A 158 17.32 4.23 17.13
CA TYR A 158 17.67 5.61 17.44
C TYR A 158 17.66 6.50 16.19
N VAL A 159 18.29 6.07 15.10
CA VAL A 159 18.33 6.82 13.84
C VAL A 159 16.92 7.07 13.30
N LEU A 160 16.05 6.06 13.32
CA LEU A 160 14.65 6.21 12.90
C LEU A 160 13.88 7.21 13.76
N SER A 161 14.10 7.19 15.07
CA SER A 161 13.38 8.06 16.01
C SER A 161 13.93 9.50 16.07
N ALA A 162 15.25 9.66 16.01
CA ALA A 162 15.90 10.95 16.20
C ALA A 162 16.06 11.77 14.93
N TYR A 163 16.31 11.11 13.79
CA TYR A 163 16.55 11.78 12.52
C TYR A 163 15.42 11.55 11.50
N GLY A 164 14.74 10.41 11.54
CA GLY A 164 13.68 10.11 10.58
C GLY A 164 14.17 10.24 9.14
N ALA A 165 13.61 11.21 8.40
CA ALA A 165 13.98 11.51 7.02
C ALA A 165 15.08 12.59 6.89
N GLU A 166 15.62 13.11 8.00
CA GLU A 166 16.66 14.12 7.96
C GLU A 166 18.06 13.50 7.74
N GLU A 167 18.97 14.34 7.21
CA GLU A 167 20.35 13.93 7.02
C GLU A 167 21.15 14.05 8.31
N PHE A 168 22.02 13.08 8.57
CA PHE A 168 22.92 13.09 9.72
C PHE A 168 24.35 12.70 9.32
N THR A 169 25.31 13.03 10.17
CA THR A 169 26.72 12.62 10.01
C THR A 169 27.12 11.62 11.10
N THR A 170 28.15 10.83 10.86
CA THR A 170 28.69 9.92 11.88
C THR A 170 29.07 10.62 13.18
N LYS A 171 29.59 11.87 13.10
CA LYS A 171 29.93 12.66 14.28
C LYS A 171 28.70 13.14 15.05
N GLN A 172 27.63 13.50 14.35
CA GLN A 172 26.36 13.83 15.00
C GLN A 172 25.80 12.61 15.73
N LEU A 173 25.71 11.47 15.03
CA LEU A 173 25.18 10.23 15.61
C LEU A 173 26.02 9.79 16.84
N GLU A 174 27.36 9.93 16.81
CA GLU A 174 28.22 9.66 17.96
C GLU A 174 27.90 10.55 19.15
N LYS A 175 27.77 11.86 18.91
CA LYS A 175 27.47 12.85 19.93
C LYS A 175 26.10 12.63 20.57
N ASP A 176 25.10 12.28 19.73
CA ASP A 176 23.70 12.23 20.15
C ASP A 176 23.36 10.89 20.80
N PHE A 177 23.84 9.76 20.25
CA PHE A 177 23.57 8.42 20.80
C PHE A 177 24.36 8.11 22.06
N ARG A 178 25.57 8.65 22.21
CA ARG A 178 26.46 8.57 23.40
C ARG A 178 26.86 7.15 23.90
N ASN A 179 26.21 6.11 23.42
CA ASN A 179 26.39 4.73 23.89
C ASN A 179 27.12 3.84 22.85
N ALA A 180 27.87 4.43 21.91
CA ALA A 180 28.69 3.70 20.96
C ALA A 180 29.96 4.46 20.59
N ALA A 181 31.06 3.75 20.50
CA ALA A 181 32.32 4.30 20.01
C ALA A 181 32.20 4.63 18.50
N TYR A 182 32.98 5.61 18.05
CA TYR A 182 32.98 6.05 16.63
C TYR A 182 33.22 4.88 15.65
N ALA A 183 34.06 3.94 15.97
CA ALA A 183 34.30 2.74 15.15
C ALA A 183 33.02 1.90 14.95
N THR A 184 32.22 1.76 16.00
CA THR A 184 30.93 1.05 15.94
C THR A 184 29.94 1.78 15.04
N ILE A 185 29.85 3.11 15.16
CA ILE A 185 28.99 3.95 14.35
C ILE A 185 29.41 3.91 12.89
N ARG A 186 30.70 4.01 12.61
CA ARG A 186 31.23 3.88 11.25
C ARG A 186 30.87 2.54 10.63
N THR A 187 31.07 1.44 11.36
CA THR A 187 30.71 0.09 10.90
C THR A 187 29.20 -0.05 10.69
N PHE A 188 28.38 0.58 11.53
CA PHE A 188 26.94 0.61 11.40
C PHE A 188 26.52 1.32 10.11
N VAL A 189 26.93 2.56 9.87
CA VAL A 189 26.50 3.32 8.69
C VAL A 189 26.96 2.68 7.38
N MET A 190 28.20 2.11 7.35
CA MET A 190 28.69 1.38 6.18
C MET A 190 27.81 0.16 5.89
N LYS A 191 27.56 -0.67 6.89
CA LYS A 191 26.76 -1.88 6.73
C LYS A 191 25.33 -1.60 6.33
N PHE A 192 24.69 -0.57 6.93
CA PHE A 192 23.32 -0.20 6.61
C PHE A 192 23.22 0.48 5.23
N HIS A 193 24.27 1.15 4.78
CA HIS A 193 24.37 1.62 3.42
C HIS A 193 24.52 0.46 2.41
N GLU A 194 25.39 -0.53 2.68
CA GLU A 194 25.53 -1.73 1.85
C GLU A 194 24.23 -2.53 1.72
N MET A 195 23.41 -2.53 2.77
CA MET A 195 22.09 -3.16 2.77
C MET A 195 21.00 -2.30 2.06
N GLY A 196 21.33 -1.07 1.63
CA GLY A 196 20.39 -0.14 1.01
C GLY A 196 19.45 0.57 1.98
N LEU A 197 19.65 0.42 3.30
CA LEU A 197 18.83 1.05 4.35
C LEU A 197 19.21 2.52 4.60
N LEU A 198 20.43 2.92 4.23
CA LEU A 198 20.91 4.29 4.30
C LEU A 198 21.40 4.75 2.93
N SER A 199 20.96 5.89 2.48
CA SER A 199 21.54 6.63 1.36
C SER A 199 22.70 7.49 1.84
N VAL A 200 23.67 7.76 0.94
CA VAL A 200 24.88 8.53 1.24
C VAL A 200 25.01 9.71 0.28
N ARG A 201 25.25 10.88 0.82
CA ARG A 201 25.58 12.09 0.06
C ARG A 201 26.90 12.71 0.55
N LYS A 202 27.80 13.00 -0.37
CA LYS A 202 29.05 13.72 -0.07
C LYS A 202 28.88 15.20 -0.39
N ALA A 203 29.31 16.05 0.53
CA ALA A 203 29.38 17.49 0.31
C ALA A 203 30.72 18.01 0.87
N GLY A 204 31.65 18.28 -0.03
CA GLY A 204 33.04 18.59 0.32
C GLY A 204 33.69 17.43 1.09
N ASN A 205 34.26 17.73 2.25
CA ASN A 205 34.89 16.73 3.14
C ASN A 205 33.90 16.06 4.10
N ARG A 206 32.59 16.32 3.98
CA ARG A 206 31.57 15.76 4.87
C ARG A 206 30.74 14.70 4.15
N VAL A 207 30.41 13.64 4.89
CA VAL A 207 29.52 12.57 4.43
C VAL A 207 28.25 12.62 5.26
N PHE A 208 27.14 12.70 4.56
CA PHE A 208 25.79 12.71 5.13
C PHE A 208 25.10 11.39 4.81
N TYR A 209 24.35 10.90 5.77
CA TYR A 209 23.55 9.69 5.69
C TYR A 209 22.08 10.06 5.91
N ARG A 210 21.18 9.36 5.22
CA ARG A 210 19.72 9.52 5.35
C ARG A 210 19.05 8.16 5.31
N VAL A 211 17.98 7.96 6.07
CA VAL A 211 17.15 6.75 6.02
C VAL A 211 16.46 6.67 4.66
N GLY A 212 16.45 5.47 4.08
CA GLY A 212 15.87 5.15 2.78
C GLY A 212 16.92 4.89 1.71
N GLY A 213 16.65 3.86 0.89
CA GLY A 213 17.47 3.50 -0.27
C GLY A 213 17.40 4.59 -1.36
N THR A 214 18.41 4.60 -2.21
CA THR A 214 18.55 5.53 -3.33
C THR A 214 17.37 5.42 -4.32
N SER A 215 16.50 6.42 -4.30
CA SER A 215 15.65 6.73 -5.44
C SER A 215 16.39 7.69 -6.37
N ASP A 216 17.58 7.32 -6.87
CA ASP A 216 18.12 7.91 -8.10
C ASP A 216 19.36 7.12 -8.52
N GLY A 217 19.17 6.27 -9.52
CA GLY A 217 20.25 5.62 -10.24
C GLY A 217 21.00 6.64 -11.11
N ARG A 218 21.99 7.32 -10.54
CA ARG A 218 23.09 7.92 -11.32
C ARG A 218 24.39 7.67 -10.57
N PRO A 219 25.35 6.96 -11.17
CA PRO A 219 26.71 6.91 -10.66
C PRO A 219 27.35 8.30 -10.84
N VAL A 220 28.00 8.79 -9.81
CA VAL A 220 28.97 9.89 -9.89
C VAL A 220 30.37 9.30 -9.95
#